data_e20663f6dc7b4720c8010f4c79f4727f
#
_entry.id   e20663f6dc7b4720c8010f4c79f4727f
#
_cell.length_a   1.000
_cell.length_b   1.000
_cell.length_c   1.000
_cell.angle_alpha   90.00
_cell.angle_beta   90.00
_cell.angle_gamma   90.00
#
_symmetry.space_group_name_H-M   'P 1'
#
loop_
_entity.id
_entity.type
_entity.pdbx_description
1 polymer ?
#
loop_
_entity_poly.entity_id
_entity_poly.type
_entity_poly.pdbx_seq_one_letter_code
_entity_poly.pdbx_strand_id
1 'polypeptide(L)'
;MTTKNLYQLIRRPSVLTQTARSKSALQLDEKAGVFCPPISIGDRAVAYIKHEVDAVIQARIQGQSPEQIKQLVQELINQRQMAS
;
A
#
# COMPACT_ATOMS: atom_id res chain seq x y z
N MET A 1 -3.84 -8.88 24.04
CA MET A 1 -3.79 -8.35 23.60
C MET A 1 -4.13 -7.88 22.85
N THR A 2 -4.30 -7.50 22.66
CA THR A 2 -4.78 -7.12 21.97
C THR A 2 -4.55 -6.54 21.13
N THR A 3 -4.44 -6.51 20.49
CA THR A 3 -4.21 -5.97 19.64
C THR A 3 -4.74 -5.49 18.94
N LYS A 4 -4.94 -5.06 18.57
CA LYS A 4 -5.53 -4.60 17.91
C LYS A 4 -5.10 -4.17 16.83
N ASN A 5 -5.32 -4.38 15.97
CA ASN A 5 -5.18 -4.04 14.84
C ASN A 5 -5.75 -2.87 14.51
N LEU A 6 -5.18 -1.88 14.59
CA LEU A 6 -5.70 -0.65 14.33
C LEU A 6 -5.31 -0.28 12.95
N TYR A 7 -6.20 -0.49 12.03
CA TYR A 7 -5.95 -0.09 10.67
C TYR A 7 -6.00 1.43 10.59
N GLN A 8 -5.08 1.99 9.85
CA GLN A 8 -5.05 3.41 9.58
C GLN A 8 -5.13 3.61 8.09
N LEU A 9 -5.99 4.51 7.66
CA LEU A 9 -6.13 4.85 6.26
C LEU A 9 -5.51 6.23 6.04
N ILE A 10 -4.77 6.39 4.94
CA ILE A 10 -4.12 7.64 4.63
C ILE A 10 -4.45 8.05 3.21
N ARG A 11 -4.46 9.36 2.99
CA ARG A 11 -4.81 9.89 1.68
C ARG A 11 -3.58 9.91 0.77
N ARG A 12 -3.85 10.05 -0.53
CA ARG A 12 -2.78 10.01 -1.53
C ARG A 12 -1.64 11.00 -1.27
N PRO A 13 -1.90 12.27 -0.92
CA PRO A 13 -0.77 13.18 -0.68
C PRO A 13 0.19 12.67 0.36
N SER A 14 -0.31 12.04 1.40
CA SER A 14 0.53 11.47 2.45
C SER A 14 1.35 10.30 1.90
N VAL A 15 0.73 9.46 1.06
CA VAL A 15 1.43 8.33 0.46
C VAL A 15 2.55 8.82 -0.44
N LEU A 16 2.31 9.87 -1.23
CA LEU A 16 3.34 10.42 -2.10
C LEU A 16 4.54 10.91 -1.30
N THR A 17 4.27 11.58 -0.18
CA THR A 17 5.32 12.04 0.69
C THR A 17 6.11 10.88 1.28
N GLN A 18 5.41 9.88 1.79
CA GLN A 18 6.05 8.75 2.46
C GLN A 18 6.86 7.88 1.51
N THR A 19 6.40 7.74 0.27
CA THR A 19 7.08 6.91 -0.71
C THR A 19 8.07 7.69 -1.55
N ALA A 20 8.07 9.01 -1.45
CA ALA A 20 8.91 9.89 -2.27
C ALA A 20 8.65 9.68 -3.76
N ARG A 21 7.40 9.38 -4.11
CA ARG A 21 7.03 9.18 -5.52
C ARG A 21 6.11 10.30 -5.97
N SER A 22 6.15 10.61 -7.25
CA SER A 22 5.19 11.51 -7.85
C SER A 22 3.86 10.77 -8.05
N LYS A 23 2.79 11.52 -8.27
CA LYS A 23 1.49 10.92 -8.52
C LYS A 23 1.52 9.98 -9.72
N SER A 24 2.14 10.42 -10.81
CA SER A 24 2.25 9.59 -12.02
C SER A 24 3.03 8.31 -11.75
N ALA A 25 4.13 8.43 -11.03
CA ALA A 25 4.96 7.28 -10.73
C ALA A 25 4.22 6.30 -9.84
N LEU A 26 3.48 6.79 -8.86
CA LEU A 26 2.71 5.91 -7.99
C LEU A 26 1.65 5.16 -8.77
N GLN A 27 0.96 5.84 -9.69
CA GLN A 27 -0.05 5.18 -10.52
C GLN A 27 0.57 4.08 -11.38
N LEU A 28 1.76 4.31 -11.91
CA LEU A 28 2.46 3.29 -12.67
C LEU A 28 2.83 2.11 -11.79
N ASP A 29 3.27 2.38 -10.57
CA ASP A 29 3.60 1.31 -9.62
C ASP A 29 2.37 0.45 -9.33
N GLU A 30 1.21 1.07 -9.15
CA GLU A 30 -0.03 0.34 -8.90
C GLU A 30 -0.38 -0.55 -10.09
N LYS A 31 -0.24 -0.03 -11.31
CA LYS A 31 -0.52 -0.80 -12.50
C LYS A 31 0.44 -1.96 -12.68
N ALA A 32 1.68 -1.75 -12.31
CA ALA A 32 2.71 -2.78 -12.45
C ALA A 32 2.62 -3.84 -11.36
N GLY A 33 1.78 -3.64 -10.36
CA GLY A 33 1.64 -4.60 -9.28
C GLY A 33 2.69 -4.50 -8.21
N VAL A 34 3.46 -3.41 -8.18
CA VAL A 34 4.49 -3.22 -7.18
C VAL A 34 4.09 -2.21 -6.10
N PHE A 35 2.82 -1.86 -6.06
CA PHE A 35 2.26 -1.06 -4.97
C PHE A 35 0.81 -1.44 -4.79
N CYS A 36 0.35 -1.45 -3.54
CA CYS A 36 -1.03 -1.84 -3.24
C CYS A 36 -1.98 -0.74 -3.72
N PRO A 37 -3.07 -1.10 -4.39
CA PRO A 37 -4.02 -0.10 -4.87
C PRO A 37 -4.81 0.52 -3.72
N PRO A 38 -5.32 1.72 -3.91
CA PRO A 38 -6.15 2.35 -2.87
C PRO A 38 -7.51 1.66 -2.77
N ILE A 39 -8.20 1.92 -1.67
CA ILE A 39 -9.56 1.43 -1.49
C ILE A 39 -10.52 2.62 -1.53
N SER A 40 -11.75 2.34 -1.89
CA SER A 40 -12.79 3.36 -1.92
C SER A 40 -13.29 3.60 -0.50
N ILE A 41 -13.38 4.85 -0.10
CA ILE A 41 -13.89 5.20 1.23
C ILE A 41 -15.14 6.09 1.13
N GLY A 42 -15.63 6.30 -0.08
CA GLY A 42 -16.83 7.10 -0.31
C GLY A 42 -16.89 7.49 -1.77
N ASP A 43 -17.86 8.33 -2.12
CA ASP A 43 -17.99 8.79 -3.50
C ASP A 43 -16.72 9.54 -3.88
N ARG A 44 -16.03 9.05 -4.91
CA ARG A 44 -14.84 9.71 -5.44
C ARG A 44 -13.72 9.90 -4.42
N ALA A 45 -13.81 9.24 -3.29
CA ALA A 45 -12.77 9.34 -2.27
C ALA A 45 -12.08 8.01 -2.15
N VAL A 46 -10.76 8.03 -2.14
CA VAL A 46 -9.96 6.82 -1.97
C VAL A 46 -8.91 7.06 -0.89
N ALA A 47 -8.46 5.97 -0.30
CA ALA A 47 -7.41 6.02 0.71
C ALA A 47 -6.57 4.77 0.59
N TYR A 48 -5.39 4.82 1.18
CA TYR A 48 -4.46 3.69 1.19
C TYR A 48 -4.38 3.16 2.61
N ILE A 49 -4.16 1.87 2.72
CA ILE A 49 -4.02 1.23 4.04
C ILE A 49 -2.58 1.42 4.50
N LYS A 50 -2.42 2.09 5.64
CA LYS A 50 -1.11 2.52 6.13
C LYS A 50 -0.12 1.36 6.25
N HIS A 51 -0.53 0.23 6.84
CA HIS A 51 0.43 -0.85 7.04
C HIS A 51 0.88 -1.47 5.73
N GLU A 52 0.05 -1.39 4.69
CA GLU A 52 0.47 -1.87 3.36
C GLU A 52 1.51 -0.94 2.77
N VAL A 53 1.31 0.37 2.92
CA VAL A 53 2.27 1.36 2.46
C VAL A 53 3.60 1.15 3.16
N ASP A 54 3.55 0.97 4.47
CA ASP A 54 4.77 0.75 5.27
C ASP A 54 5.50 -0.51 4.84
N ALA A 55 4.75 -1.58 4.56
CA ALA A 55 5.37 -2.84 4.16
C ALA A 55 6.12 -2.71 2.83
N VAL A 56 5.52 -2.00 1.87
CA VAL A 56 6.17 -1.81 0.58
C VAL A 56 7.39 -0.92 0.72
N ILE A 57 7.30 0.15 1.52
CA ILE A 57 8.44 1.01 1.77
C ILE A 57 9.58 0.21 2.39
N GLN A 58 9.28 -0.62 3.36
CA GLN A 58 10.30 -1.44 4.01
C GLN A 58 10.95 -2.39 3.02
N ALA A 59 10.16 -3.00 2.14
CA ALA A 59 10.69 -3.91 1.12
C ALA A 59 11.67 -3.18 0.20
N ARG A 60 11.36 -1.94 -0.16
CA ARG A 60 12.26 -1.14 -0.99
C ARG A 60 13.53 -0.80 -0.26
N ILE A 61 13.42 -0.46 1.01
CA ILE A 61 14.61 -0.17 1.83
C ILE A 61 15.51 -1.40 1.90
N GLN A 62 14.92 -2.59 1.97
CA GLN A 62 15.66 -3.83 2.02
C GLN A 62 16.24 -4.26 0.67
N GLY A 63 15.91 -3.53 -0.38
CA GLY A 63 16.43 -3.83 -1.71
C GLY A 63 15.78 -5.03 -2.38
N GLN A 64 14.53 -5.34 -2.03
CA GLN A 64 13.85 -6.46 -2.67
C GLN A 64 13.62 -6.17 -4.15
N SER A 65 13.66 -7.23 -4.95
CA SER A 65 13.48 -7.10 -6.38
C SER A 65 12.02 -6.78 -6.72
N PRO A 66 11.75 -6.26 -7.92
CA PRO A 66 10.36 -6.02 -8.33
C PRO A 66 9.49 -7.28 -8.23
N GLU A 67 10.06 -8.44 -8.51
CA GLU A 67 9.32 -9.70 -8.41
C GLU A 67 8.91 -9.98 -6.97
N GLN A 68 9.84 -9.76 -6.04
CA GLN A 68 9.55 -9.97 -4.63
C GLN A 68 8.52 -8.99 -4.12
N ILE A 69 8.60 -7.73 -4.58
CA ILE A 69 7.64 -6.72 -4.17
C ILE A 69 6.26 -7.06 -4.73
N LYS A 70 6.17 -7.58 -5.96
CA LYS A 70 4.89 -8.01 -6.51
C LYS A 70 4.25 -9.09 -5.66
N GLN A 71 5.04 -10.05 -5.19
CA GLN A 71 4.53 -11.12 -4.33
C GLN A 71 4.05 -10.55 -3.00
N LEU A 72 4.81 -9.62 -2.43
CA LEU A 72 4.41 -8.98 -1.19
C LEU A 72 3.09 -8.25 -1.36
N VAL A 73 2.94 -7.49 -2.44
CA VAL A 73 1.72 -6.74 -2.71
C VAL A 73 0.54 -7.70 -2.84
N GLN A 74 0.73 -8.81 -3.54
CA GLN A 74 -0.33 -9.80 -3.72
C GLN A 74 -0.77 -10.38 -2.37
N GLU A 75 0.19 -10.66 -1.50
CA GLU A 75 -0.12 -11.18 -0.17
C GLU A 75 -0.87 -10.14 0.67
N LEU A 76 -0.46 -8.89 0.58
CA LEU A 76 -1.12 -7.84 1.33
C LEU A 76 -2.56 -7.66 0.88
N ILE A 77 -2.81 -7.72 -0.43
CA ILE A 77 -4.16 -7.62 -0.96
C ILE A 77 -4.99 -8.81 -0.49
N ASN A 78 -4.42 -10.00 -0.51
CA ASN A 78 -5.13 -11.20 -0.04
C ASN A 78 -5.50 -11.08 1.44
N GLN A 79 -4.64 -10.49 2.24
CA GLN A 79 -4.90 -10.33 3.67
C GLN A 79 -6.06 -9.40 3.95
N ARG A 80 -6.42 -8.53 2.99
CA ARG A 80 -7.56 -7.64 3.18
C ARG A 80 -8.84 -8.41 3.44
N GLN A 81 -8.99 -9.57 2.84
CA GLN A 81 -10.20 -10.39 3.03
C GLN A 81 -10.25 -11.02 4.40
N MET A 82 -9.12 -11.08 5.08
CA MET A 82 -9.05 -11.67 6.41
C MET A 82 -9.14 -10.61 7.49
N ALA A 83 -9.34 -9.36 7.13
CA ALA A 83 -9.29 -8.24 8.05
C ALA A 83 -10.62 -7.96 8.74
N SER A 84 -11.64 -8.69 8.49
CA SER A 84 -12.97 -8.41 9.07
C SER A 84 -13.10 -8.81 10.54
#